data_6eba4b700978e8a04145f5ec62f2d555
#
_entry.id   6eba4b700978e8a04145f5ec62f2d555
#
_cell.length_a   1.000
_cell.length_b   1.000
_cell.length_c   1.000
_cell.angle_alpha   90.00
_cell.angle_beta   90.00
_cell.angle_gamma   90.00
#
_symmetry.space_group_name_H-M   'P 1'
#
loop_
_entity.id
_entity.type
_entity.pdbx_description
1 polymer ?
#
loop_
_entity_poly.entity_id
_entity_poly.type
_entity_poly.pdbx_seq_one_letter_code
_entity_poly.pdbx_strand_id
1 'polypeptide(L)'
;IYDQADRARIMKMALENAGFDPGRFTPESAIGAISKAKNNLLSPERFAQQARDFYESQVARLYPVYEDLLRAANALDFDDLLY
;
A
#
# COMPACT_ATOMS: atom_id res chain seq x y z
N ILE A 1 7.41 6.08 14.06
CA ILE A 1 7.01 6.47 12.69
C ILE A 1 8.15 6.21 11.73
N TYR A 2 7.86 5.52 10.65
CA TYR A 2 8.84 5.25 9.62
C TYR A 2 8.96 6.44 8.69
N ASP A 3 10.18 6.71 8.22
CA ASP A 3 10.37 7.72 7.20
C ASP A 3 10.08 7.15 5.81
N GLN A 4 10.31 7.96 4.75
CA GLN A 4 9.99 7.54 3.39
C GLN A 4 10.82 6.35 2.93
N ALA A 5 12.07 6.27 3.34
CA ALA A 5 12.92 5.15 2.96
C ALA A 5 12.41 3.85 3.58
N ASP A 6 11.95 3.91 4.82
CA ASP A 6 11.39 2.74 5.49
C ASP A 6 10.07 2.32 4.86
N ARG A 7 9.24 3.29 4.45
CA ARG A 7 8.00 3.00 3.74
C ARG A 7 8.30 2.25 2.43
N ALA A 8 9.27 2.73 1.68
CA ALA A 8 9.63 2.10 0.41
C ALA A 8 10.13 0.67 0.63
N ARG A 9 10.89 0.44 1.67
CA ARG A 9 11.39 -0.90 1.99
C ARG A 9 10.23 -1.84 2.33
N ILE A 10 9.31 -1.38 3.17
CA ILE A 10 8.16 -2.20 3.54
C ILE A 10 7.27 -2.45 2.32
N MET A 11 7.08 -1.45 1.49
CA MET A 11 6.30 -1.63 0.27
C MET A 11 6.96 -2.63 -0.68
N LYS A 12 8.29 -2.61 -0.78
CA LYS A 12 8.99 -3.59 -1.60
C LYS A 12 8.75 -5.01 -1.07
N MET A 13 8.79 -5.18 0.24
CA MET A 13 8.47 -6.47 0.85
C MET A 13 7.03 -6.89 0.56
N ALA A 14 6.10 -5.93 0.61
CA ALA A 14 4.71 -6.22 0.31
C ALA A 14 4.53 -6.67 -1.13
N LEU A 15 5.22 -6.01 -2.06
CA LEU A 15 5.17 -6.41 -3.47
C LEU A 15 5.69 -7.83 -3.67
N GLU A 16 6.79 -8.16 -3.01
CA GLU A 16 7.35 -9.50 -3.11
C GLU A 16 6.41 -10.55 -2.50
N ASN A 17 5.83 -10.25 -1.35
CA ASN A 17 4.92 -11.17 -0.67
C ASN A 17 3.64 -11.38 -1.47
N ALA A 18 3.19 -10.36 -2.17
CA ALA A 18 1.99 -10.44 -3.01
C ALA A 18 2.26 -11.03 -4.39
N GLY A 19 3.55 -11.27 -4.72
CA GLY A 19 3.91 -11.87 -5.99
C GLY A 19 3.97 -10.88 -7.15
N PHE A 20 4.13 -9.60 -6.88
CA PHE A 20 4.25 -8.59 -7.93
C PHE A 20 5.68 -8.46 -8.40
N ASP A 21 5.84 -8.07 -9.67
CA ASP A 21 7.13 -7.79 -10.25
C ASP A 21 7.53 -6.35 -9.94
N PRO A 22 8.62 -6.12 -9.16
CA PRO A 22 9.03 -4.75 -8.84
C PRO A 22 9.39 -3.92 -10.07
N GLY A 23 9.74 -4.56 -11.19
CA GLY A 23 10.04 -3.86 -12.42
C GLY A 23 8.81 -3.27 -13.08
N ARG A 24 7.64 -3.86 -12.83
CA ARG A 24 6.38 -3.40 -13.41
C ARG A 24 5.57 -2.53 -12.45
N PHE A 25 5.72 -2.80 -11.16
CA PHE A 25 4.94 -2.11 -10.13
C PHE A 25 5.92 -1.60 -9.10
N THR A 26 6.32 -0.34 -9.23
CA THR A 26 7.35 0.22 -8.37
C THR A 26 6.80 0.53 -6.99
N PRO A 27 7.65 0.49 -5.95
CA PRO A 27 7.21 0.85 -4.60
C PRO A 27 6.66 2.27 -4.52
N GLU A 28 7.27 3.21 -5.24
CA GLU A 28 6.82 4.60 -5.22
C GLU A 28 5.42 4.74 -5.80
N SER A 29 5.13 4.05 -6.89
CA SER A 29 3.82 4.06 -7.51
C SER A 29 2.77 3.46 -6.56
N ALA A 30 3.10 2.35 -5.93
CA ALA A 30 2.19 1.68 -5.00
C ALA A 30 1.92 2.56 -3.78
N ILE A 31 2.95 3.18 -3.21
CA ILE A 31 2.80 4.07 -2.08
C ILE A 31 1.88 5.23 -2.44
N GLY A 32 2.10 5.83 -3.62
CA GLY A 32 1.25 6.93 -4.07
C GLY A 32 -0.21 6.54 -4.19
N ALA A 33 -0.48 5.36 -4.75
CA ALA A 33 -1.86 4.88 -4.90
C ALA A 33 -2.51 4.63 -3.54
N ILE A 34 -1.79 4.03 -2.61
CA ILE A 34 -2.33 3.76 -1.28
C ILE A 34 -2.52 5.05 -0.50
N SER A 35 -1.58 5.99 -0.61
CA SER A 35 -1.72 7.30 0.03
C SER A 35 -2.98 8.02 -0.45
N LYS A 36 -3.25 7.96 -1.75
CA LYS A 36 -4.45 8.57 -2.31
C LYS A 36 -5.71 7.92 -1.73
N ALA A 37 -5.70 6.60 -1.61
CA ALA A 37 -6.84 5.89 -1.04
C ALA A 37 -7.07 6.31 0.41
N LYS A 38 -6.00 6.42 1.20
CA LYS A 38 -6.11 6.83 2.60
C LYS A 38 -6.59 8.27 2.73
N ASN A 39 -6.13 9.16 1.86
CA ASN A 39 -6.60 10.54 1.86
C ASN A 39 -8.09 10.64 1.55
N ASN A 40 -8.63 9.67 0.83
CA ASN A 40 -10.06 9.58 0.54
C ASN A 40 -10.81 8.73 1.57
N LEU A 41 -10.16 8.37 2.68
CA LEU A 41 -10.73 7.59 3.78
C LEU A 41 -11.22 6.22 3.31
N LEU A 42 -10.51 5.62 2.38
CA LEU A 42 -10.84 4.30 1.86
C LEU A 42 -10.05 3.22 2.60
N SER A 43 -10.75 2.30 3.22
CA SER A 43 -10.13 1.11 3.80
C SER A 43 -9.74 0.15 2.67
N PRO A 44 -8.90 -0.87 2.96
CA PRO A 44 -8.57 -1.86 1.95
C PRO A 44 -9.80 -2.53 1.33
N GLU A 45 -10.80 -2.81 2.15
CA GLU A 45 -12.03 -3.46 1.67
C GLU A 45 -12.82 -2.52 0.76
N ARG A 46 -12.94 -1.26 1.16
CA ARG A 46 -13.65 -0.28 0.35
C ARG A 46 -12.94 -0.02 -0.97
N PHE A 47 -11.62 0.06 -0.92
CA PHE A 47 -10.84 0.25 -2.14
C PHE A 47 -11.06 -0.91 -3.10
N ALA A 48 -11.08 -2.14 -2.59
CA ALA A 48 -11.30 -3.31 -3.42
C ALA A 48 -12.67 -3.29 -4.08
N GLN A 49 -13.69 -2.82 -3.36
CA GLN A 49 -15.03 -2.71 -3.91
C GLN A 49 -15.14 -1.68 -5.02
N GLN A 50 -14.29 -0.66 -4.99
CA GLN A 50 -14.31 0.42 -5.98
C GLN A 50 -13.31 0.23 -7.11
N ALA A 51 -12.47 -0.81 -7.05
CA ALA A 51 -11.49 -1.07 -8.08
C ALA A 51 -12.19 -1.35 -9.41
N ARG A 52 -11.80 -0.61 -10.46
CA ARG A 52 -12.47 -0.68 -11.75
C ARG A 52 -11.60 -1.21 -12.87
N ASP A 53 -10.28 -1.03 -12.76
CA ASP A 53 -9.37 -1.47 -13.81
C ASP A 53 -8.33 -2.42 -13.24
N PHE A 54 -7.45 -2.90 -14.11
CA PHE A 54 -6.43 -3.86 -13.71
C PHE A 54 -5.48 -3.27 -12.67
N TYR A 55 -5.07 -2.01 -12.87
CA TYR A 55 -4.16 -1.35 -11.96
C TYR A 55 -4.76 -1.23 -10.56
N GLU A 56 -6.00 -0.75 -10.49
CA GLU A 56 -6.68 -0.61 -9.20
C GLU A 56 -6.89 -1.95 -8.53
N SER A 57 -7.17 -2.99 -9.29
CA SER A 57 -7.30 -4.34 -8.75
C SER A 57 -5.98 -4.83 -8.15
N GLN A 58 -4.85 -4.50 -8.78
CA GLN A 58 -3.55 -4.86 -8.23
C GLN A 58 -3.27 -4.12 -6.93
N VAL A 59 -3.56 -2.83 -6.89
CA VAL A 59 -3.39 -2.03 -5.67
C VAL A 59 -4.30 -2.57 -4.57
N ALA A 60 -5.52 -2.97 -4.91
CA ALA A 60 -6.46 -3.53 -3.94
C ALA A 60 -5.92 -4.80 -3.29
N ARG A 61 -5.20 -5.63 -4.04
CA ARG A 61 -4.57 -6.82 -3.48
C ARG A 61 -3.37 -6.48 -2.61
N LEU A 62 -2.63 -5.45 -2.99
CA LEU A 62 -1.42 -5.05 -2.29
C LEU A 62 -1.71 -4.32 -0.98
N TYR A 63 -2.76 -3.54 -0.95
CA TYR A 63 -3.10 -2.67 0.17
C TYR A 63 -3.15 -3.43 1.51
N PRO A 64 -3.91 -4.53 1.65
CA PRO A 64 -3.93 -5.24 2.92
C PRO A 64 -2.60 -5.89 3.29
N VAL A 65 -1.82 -6.33 2.29
CA VAL A 65 -0.50 -6.91 2.56
C VAL A 65 0.43 -5.84 3.14
N TYR A 66 0.41 -4.66 2.56
CA TYR A 66 1.21 -3.54 3.04
C TYR A 66 0.83 -3.15 4.46
N GLU A 67 -0.47 -3.07 4.74
CA GLU A 67 -0.95 -2.71 6.07
C GLU A 67 -0.57 -3.76 7.11
N ASP A 68 -0.62 -5.04 6.75
CA ASP A 68 -0.22 -6.11 7.65
C ASP A 68 1.27 -6.04 7.97
N LEU A 69 2.10 -5.71 7.00
CA LEU A 69 3.54 -5.55 7.23
C LEU A 69 3.84 -4.36 8.13
N LEU A 70 3.12 -3.25 7.94
CA LEU A 70 3.27 -2.10 8.82
C LEU A 70 2.90 -2.46 10.26
N ARG A 71 1.83 -3.20 10.45
CA ARG A 71 1.41 -3.63 11.78
C ARG A 71 2.44 -4.57 12.40
N ALA A 72 2.96 -5.50 11.62
CA ALA A 72 3.96 -6.45 12.10
C ALA A 72 5.24 -5.73 12.49
N ALA A 73 5.59 -4.66 11.79
CA ALA A 73 6.76 -3.84 12.12
C ALA A 73 6.49 -2.84 13.24
N ASN A 74 5.27 -2.81 13.75
CA ASN A 74 4.86 -1.88 14.81
C ASN A 74 5.07 -0.44 14.38
N ALA A 75 4.72 -0.14 13.14
CA ALA A 75 4.93 1.17 12.52
C ALA A 75 3.63 1.71 11.95
N LEU A 76 3.61 3.01 11.68
CA LEU A 76 2.49 3.68 11.03
C LEU A 76 2.99 4.37 9.77
N ASP A 77 2.22 4.29 8.69
CA ASP A 77 2.45 5.12 7.52
C ASP A 77 2.15 6.57 7.86
N PHE A 78 2.77 7.51 7.14
CA PHE A 78 2.48 8.93 7.33
C PHE A 78 1.00 9.22 7.16
N ASP A 79 0.37 8.56 6.20
CA ASP A 79 -1.05 8.79 5.91
C ASP A 79 -1.97 8.30 7.02
N ASP A 80 -1.50 7.38 7.85
CA ASP A 80 -2.28 6.90 8.99
C ASP A 80 -2.46 7.98 10.05
N LEU A 81 -1.60 8.98 10.07
CA LEU A 81 -1.72 10.08 11.01
C LEU A 81 -2.87 11.02 10.66
N LEU A 82 -3.40 10.91 9.45
CA LEU A 82 -4.53 11.70 8.99
C LEU A 82 -5.87 11.06 9.29
N TYR A 83 -5.86 9.80 9.72
CA TYR A 83 -7.08 9.07 10.06
C TYR A 83 -7.59 9.48 11.48
#